data_b344afc9a85203b07df1776a325c51de
#
_entry.id   b344afc9a85203b07df1776a325c51de
#
_cell.length_a   1.000
_cell.length_b   1.000
_cell.length_c   1.000
_cell.angle_alpha   90.00
_cell.angle_beta   90.00
_cell.angle_gamma   90.00
#
_symmetry.space_group_name_H-M   'P 1'
#
loop_
_entity.id
_entity.type
_entity.pdbx_description
1 polymer ?
#
loop_
_entity_poly.entity_id
_entity_poly.type
_entity_poly.pdbx_seq_one_letter_code
_entity_poly.pdbx_strand_id
1 'polypeptide(L)'
;MKLDLACPDGPLFEPVGVNICELEPNESVHLELMFCDDAGVDWVSRAAFVADAAGTLSTDTNPAITGDYTGVDPHGLFWSARPRDHTALVQSILKGEPRTLMPLIEPLGAYTWTLTVRTTSETIENIPIVRRRLMPRIKTVRPPKPLQGLVFEPDQPNGASVLVVGGSEGGLFPARAALLAASGFRTFALAYFQHPGCPETGRNLPLEYFRDALTWLQSRGGPVGVIGVSRGSEAMQLTALEWPNLVDALVLWVPSHIVHRGLDLVGGADFRKEKDAMWSLGASSIPGLGFLAQDIAATAQRDRDFPTASGRRYAEEFSRAWAAEGAAFRIPLEHYTGPVLAIGGAADALWPSVLGAQQIVAAKNAKTGPRAMEIYANAGHLIGTPNEPRPFPWLMHWSGGYMGIDNGFCAYGGTREGAALAARASWTRQSAFLLSHLT
;
A
#
# COMPACT_ATOMS: atom_id res chain seq x y z
N MET A 1 12.69 -34.64 15.26
CA MET A 1 12.30 -33.52 14.35
C MET A 1 13.44 -32.52 14.26
N LYS A 2 13.81 -32.10 13.08
CA LYS A 2 14.87 -31.12 12.83
C LYS A 2 14.31 -30.00 11.96
N LEU A 3 14.50 -28.75 12.42
CA LEU A 3 13.94 -27.55 11.80
C LEU A 3 15.08 -26.72 11.16
N ASP A 4 14.85 -26.23 9.96
CA ASP A 4 15.66 -25.23 9.27
C ASP A 4 14.77 -24.09 8.75
N LEU A 5 15.23 -22.84 8.92
CA LEU A 5 14.55 -21.65 8.43
C LEU A 5 15.41 -20.98 7.35
N ALA A 6 14.88 -20.89 6.16
CA ALA A 6 15.47 -20.06 5.13
C ALA A 6 15.25 -18.57 5.46
N CYS A 7 16.35 -17.82 5.61
CA CYS A 7 16.31 -16.37 5.83
C CYS A 7 15.45 -15.91 7.02
N PRO A 8 15.75 -16.32 8.28
CA PRO A 8 14.96 -15.94 9.45
C PRO A 8 15.01 -14.44 9.79
N ASP A 9 16.00 -13.70 9.30
CA ASP A 9 16.11 -12.24 9.38
C ASP A 9 16.33 -11.66 7.99
N GLY A 10 15.41 -10.83 7.52
CA GLY A 10 15.47 -10.26 6.18
C GLY A 10 14.41 -9.20 5.92
N PRO A 11 14.37 -8.64 4.70
CA PRO A 11 13.39 -7.64 4.35
C PRO A 11 11.97 -8.23 4.34
N LEU A 12 11.00 -7.38 4.59
CA LEU A 12 9.60 -7.78 4.73
C LEU A 12 9.02 -8.49 3.50
N PHE A 13 9.54 -8.22 2.31
CA PHE A 13 9.03 -8.82 1.06
C PHE A 13 9.60 -10.23 0.77
N GLU A 14 10.66 -10.66 1.46
CA GLU A 14 11.22 -12.01 1.27
C GLU A 14 10.42 -13.06 2.04
N PRO A 15 10.20 -14.26 1.46
CA PRO A 15 9.59 -15.38 2.18
C PRO A 15 10.51 -15.92 3.28
N VAL A 16 9.91 -16.63 4.22
CA VAL A 16 10.62 -17.46 5.19
C VAL A 16 10.18 -18.90 4.96
N GLY A 17 10.99 -19.69 4.28
CA GLY A 17 10.74 -21.12 4.16
C GLY A 17 10.95 -21.81 5.49
N VAL A 18 9.92 -22.50 5.99
CA VAL A 18 10.01 -23.39 7.16
C VAL A 18 10.19 -24.80 6.65
N ASN A 19 11.38 -25.37 6.84
CA ASN A 19 11.71 -26.72 6.42
C ASN A 19 11.88 -27.63 7.65
N ILE A 20 11.19 -28.75 7.67
CA ILE A 20 11.22 -29.71 8.78
C ILE A 20 11.52 -31.09 8.20
N CYS A 21 12.42 -31.83 8.84
CA CYS A 21 12.72 -33.21 8.49
C CYS A 21 12.78 -34.10 9.75
N GLU A 22 12.98 -35.39 9.55
CA GLU A 22 12.97 -36.39 10.61
C GLU A 22 11.58 -36.45 11.30
N LEU A 23 10.52 -36.33 10.52
CA LEU A 23 9.14 -36.54 10.92
C LEU A 23 8.72 -37.98 10.60
N GLU A 24 7.68 -38.48 11.25
CA GLU A 24 7.02 -39.70 10.78
C GLU A 24 6.30 -39.43 9.44
N PRO A 25 6.30 -40.38 8.49
CA PRO A 25 5.52 -40.26 7.27
C PRO A 25 4.06 -39.92 7.54
N ASN A 26 3.54 -38.89 6.88
CA ASN A 26 2.17 -38.36 7.06
C ASN A 26 1.89 -37.79 8.47
N GLU A 27 2.90 -37.45 9.24
CA GLU A 27 2.72 -36.79 10.54
C GLU A 27 2.05 -35.43 10.38
N SER A 28 1.11 -35.13 11.27
CA SER A 28 0.48 -33.81 11.34
C SER A 28 1.41 -32.81 12.03
N VAL A 29 1.64 -31.67 11.39
CA VAL A 29 2.47 -30.59 11.90
C VAL A 29 1.66 -29.30 12.01
N HIS A 30 1.65 -28.70 13.19
CA HIS A 30 0.98 -27.44 13.46
C HIS A 30 1.99 -26.33 13.64
N LEU A 31 1.84 -25.27 12.85
CA LEU A 31 2.64 -24.06 12.94
C LEU A 31 1.80 -22.93 13.54
N GLU A 32 2.33 -22.25 14.55
CA GLU A 32 1.78 -21.01 15.10
C GLU A 32 2.83 -19.91 14.98
N LEU A 33 2.46 -18.80 14.36
CA LEU A 33 3.30 -17.61 14.26
C LEU A 33 2.66 -16.47 15.02
N MET A 34 3.42 -15.80 15.91
CA MET A 34 2.92 -14.74 16.78
C MET A 34 3.90 -13.56 16.84
N PHE A 35 3.37 -12.34 16.98
CA PHE A 35 4.13 -11.18 17.42
C PHE A 35 3.23 -10.26 18.27
N CYS A 36 3.85 -9.43 19.11
CA CYS A 36 3.18 -8.35 19.83
C CYS A 36 3.49 -7.03 19.15
N ASP A 37 2.48 -6.22 18.86
CA ASP A 37 2.68 -4.90 18.29
C ASP A 37 3.05 -3.83 19.32
N ASP A 38 3.39 -2.61 18.88
CA ASP A 38 3.83 -1.52 19.76
C ASP A 38 2.70 -1.01 20.70
N ALA A 39 1.44 -1.40 20.44
CA ALA A 39 0.30 -1.16 21.33
C ALA A 39 0.07 -2.29 22.35
N GLY A 40 0.90 -3.34 22.34
CA GLY A 40 0.75 -4.51 23.20
C GLY A 40 -0.34 -5.48 22.76
N VAL A 41 -0.74 -5.46 21.48
CA VAL A 41 -1.70 -6.40 20.92
C VAL A 41 -0.97 -7.61 20.34
N ASP A 42 -1.33 -8.79 20.81
CA ASP A 42 -0.84 -10.06 20.25
C ASP A 42 -1.53 -10.36 18.91
N TRP A 43 -0.72 -10.57 17.89
CA TRP A 43 -1.13 -11.00 16.56
C TRP A 43 -0.73 -12.46 16.35
N VAL A 44 -1.65 -13.29 15.90
CA VAL A 44 -1.42 -14.73 15.77
C VAL A 44 -1.99 -15.27 14.47
N SER A 45 -1.27 -16.22 13.87
CA SER A 45 -1.75 -17.06 12.79
C SER A 45 -1.38 -18.52 13.03
N ARG A 46 -2.20 -19.43 12.52
CA ARG A 46 -2.03 -20.87 12.66
C ARG A 46 -2.29 -21.57 11.34
N ALA A 47 -1.51 -22.62 11.08
CA ALA A 47 -1.76 -23.50 9.96
C ALA A 47 -1.33 -24.93 10.31
N ALA A 48 -2.06 -25.91 9.79
CA ALA A 48 -1.73 -27.32 9.92
C ALA A 48 -1.32 -27.89 8.57
N PHE A 49 -0.32 -28.73 8.60
CA PHE A 49 0.31 -29.41 7.45
C PHE A 49 0.39 -30.91 7.70
N VAL A 50 0.71 -31.65 6.64
CA VAL A 50 1.03 -33.07 6.72
C VAL A 50 2.40 -33.30 6.09
N ALA A 51 3.30 -33.99 6.80
CA ALA A 51 4.59 -34.42 6.27
C ALA A 51 4.41 -35.35 5.06
N ASP A 52 5.32 -35.31 4.15
CA ASP A 52 5.33 -36.22 3.01
C ASP A 52 5.73 -37.67 3.40
N ALA A 53 5.77 -38.55 2.41
CA ALA A 53 6.14 -39.97 2.62
C ALA A 53 7.61 -40.15 3.04
N ALA A 54 8.47 -39.14 2.87
CA ALA A 54 9.86 -39.13 3.29
C ALA A 54 10.05 -38.56 4.71
N GLY A 55 8.96 -38.16 5.39
CA GLY A 55 9.03 -37.50 6.69
C GLY A 55 9.58 -36.09 6.61
N THR A 56 9.28 -35.37 5.53
CA THR A 56 9.71 -33.97 5.33
C THR A 56 8.49 -33.06 5.10
N LEU A 57 8.68 -31.78 5.42
CA LEU A 57 7.71 -30.72 5.20
C LEU A 57 8.44 -29.43 4.83
N SER A 58 7.95 -28.73 3.80
CA SER A 58 8.37 -27.38 3.46
C SER A 58 7.17 -26.50 3.21
N THR A 59 7.08 -25.34 3.87
CA THR A 59 5.99 -24.37 3.61
C THR A 59 6.03 -23.79 2.22
N ASP A 60 7.14 -23.95 1.49
CA ASP A 60 7.29 -23.49 0.11
C ASP A 60 6.58 -24.41 -0.90
N THR A 61 6.35 -25.67 -0.53
CA THR A 61 5.83 -26.71 -1.44
C THR A 61 4.66 -27.51 -0.88
N ASN A 62 4.56 -27.69 0.43
CA ASN A 62 3.46 -28.40 1.05
C ASN A 62 2.28 -27.45 1.31
N PRO A 63 1.05 -27.87 0.97
CA PRO A 63 -0.14 -27.06 1.27
C PRO A 63 -0.47 -27.06 2.76
N ALA A 64 -0.85 -25.90 3.28
CA ALA A 64 -1.60 -25.84 4.53
C ALA A 64 -2.97 -26.49 4.34
N ILE A 65 -3.29 -27.48 5.17
CA ILE A 65 -4.54 -28.25 5.07
C ILE A 65 -5.69 -27.51 5.76
N THR A 66 -5.39 -26.87 6.91
CA THR A 66 -6.35 -26.07 7.67
C THR A 66 -5.63 -24.93 8.40
N GLY A 67 -6.38 -23.93 8.84
CA GLY A 67 -5.86 -22.84 9.64
C GLY A 67 -6.38 -21.47 9.20
N ASP A 68 -5.58 -20.44 9.41
CA ASP A 68 -5.91 -19.06 9.03
C ASP A 68 -5.74 -18.81 7.51
N TYR A 69 -5.10 -19.76 6.81
CA TYR A 69 -5.05 -19.87 5.35
C TYR A 69 -4.96 -21.35 4.94
N THR A 70 -5.12 -21.66 3.65
CA THR A 70 -4.99 -23.00 3.06
C THR A 70 -4.22 -22.93 1.74
N GLY A 71 -3.73 -24.10 1.27
CA GLY A 71 -2.95 -24.20 0.05
C GLY A 71 -1.46 -23.90 0.25
N VAL A 72 -0.72 -23.85 -0.86
CA VAL A 72 0.71 -23.55 -0.86
C VAL A 72 0.91 -22.03 -0.88
N ASP A 73 1.34 -21.48 0.23
CA ASP A 73 1.71 -20.06 0.36
C ASP A 73 2.82 -19.87 1.40
N PRO A 74 4.08 -19.65 0.99
CA PRO A 74 5.21 -19.44 1.92
C PRO A 74 5.05 -18.21 2.81
N HIS A 75 4.16 -17.29 2.45
CA HIS A 75 3.87 -16.10 3.24
C HIS A 75 2.57 -16.20 4.04
N GLY A 76 1.88 -17.32 3.94
CA GLY A 76 0.54 -17.51 4.48
C GLY A 76 0.44 -17.19 5.97
N LEU A 77 1.37 -17.66 6.78
CA LEU A 77 1.41 -17.37 8.22
C LEU A 77 1.56 -15.87 8.54
N PHE A 78 2.24 -15.09 7.70
CA PHE A 78 2.49 -13.66 7.96
C PHE A 78 1.25 -12.81 7.68
N TRP A 79 0.71 -12.88 6.46
CA TRP A 79 -0.43 -12.05 6.10
C TRP A 79 -1.74 -12.47 6.76
N SER A 80 -1.87 -13.75 7.13
CA SER A 80 -3.08 -14.27 7.74
C SER A 80 -3.19 -13.99 9.24
N ALA A 81 -2.14 -13.45 9.86
CA ALA A 81 -2.16 -13.08 11.27
C ALA A 81 -3.27 -12.07 11.58
N ARG A 82 -3.89 -12.23 12.73
CA ARG A 82 -4.97 -11.39 13.27
C ARG A 82 -4.79 -11.20 14.77
N PRO A 83 -5.38 -10.15 15.34
CA PRO A 83 -5.37 -10.00 16.79
C PRO A 83 -5.89 -11.27 17.47
N ARG A 84 -5.20 -11.71 18.51
CA ARG A 84 -5.61 -12.90 19.31
C ARG A 84 -7.03 -12.74 19.84
N ASP A 85 -7.38 -11.56 20.33
CA ASP A 85 -8.75 -11.19 20.69
C ASP A 85 -9.31 -10.16 19.71
N HIS A 86 -9.59 -10.63 18.50
CA HIS A 86 -10.17 -9.86 17.42
C HIS A 86 -11.51 -9.21 17.81
N THR A 87 -12.37 -9.92 18.53
CA THR A 87 -13.70 -9.42 18.92
C THR A 87 -13.57 -8.24 19.89
N ALA A 88 -12.70 -8.33 20.88
CA ALA A 88 -12.45 -7.23 21.82
C ALA A 88 -11.88 -6.00 21.10
N LEU A 89 -10.95 -6.17 20.16
CA LEU A 89 -10.41 -5.06 19.38
C LEU A 89 -11.49 -4.34 18.56
N VAL A 90 -12.34 -5.07 17.87
CA VAL A 90 -13.45 -4.47 17.10
C VAL A 90 -14.41 -3.75 18.03
N GLN A 91 -14.77 -4.32 19.17
CA GLN A 91 -15.67 -3.68 20.14
C GLN A 91 -15.05 -2.39 20.74
N SER A 92 -13.75 -2.40 21.01
CA SER A 92 -13.01 -1.23 21.48
C SER A 92 -13.07 -0.07 20.46
N ILE A 93 -12.82 -0.37 19.19
CA ILE A 93 -12.89 0.61 18.10
C ILE A 93 -14.32 1.16 17.95
N LEU A 94 -15.34 0.31 18.00
CA LEU A 94 -16.73 0.74 17.92
C LEU A 94 -17.18 1.61 19.10
N LYS A 95 -16.52 1.52 20.24
CA LYS A 95 -16.70 2.42 21.39
C LYS A 95 -15.94 3.74 21.28
N GLY A 96 -15.22 3.97 20.18
CA GLY A 96 -14.47 5.20 19.94
C GLY A 96 -13.08 5.24 20.57
N GLU A 97 -12.55 4.11 21.02
CA GLU A 97 -11.16 4.07 21.47
C GLU A 97 -10.23 4.28 20.27
N PRO A 98 -9.13 5.05 20.42
CA PRO A 98 -8.20 5.35 19.34
C PRO A 98 -7.31 4.14 19.01
N ARG A 99 -7.90 3.10 18.46
CA ARG A 99 -7.21 1.90 18.03
C ARG A 99 -7.34 1.70 16.52
N THR A 100 -6.39 1.00 15.94
CA THR A 100 -6.40 0.67 14.51
C THR A 100 -6.68 -0.80 14.29
N LEU A 101 -7.26 -1.14 13.12
CA LEU A 101 -7.47 -2.51 12.67
C LEU A 101 -6.21 -3.12 12.03
N MET A 102 -5.14 -2.34 11.95
CA MET A 102 -3.83 -2.78 11.48
C MET A 102 -2.85 -2.84 12.66
N PRO A 103 -1.81 -3.68 12.60
CA PRO A 103 -0.80 -3.68 13.65
C PRO A 103 -0.12 -2.32 13.75
N LEU A 104 0.02 -1.82 14.97
CA LEU A 104 0.76 -0.62 15.24
C LEU A 104 2.24 -0.97 15.37
N ILE A 105 2.99 -0.68 14.33
CA ILE A 105 4.45 -0.84 14.29
C ILE A 105 5.06 0.48 13.84
N GLU A 106 6.11 0.91 14.49
CA GLU A 106 6.89 2.08 14.07
C GLU A 106 7.11 2.06 12.55
N PRO A 107 6.97 3.19 11.84
CA PRO A 107 6.97 3.23 10.37
C PRO A 107 8.15 2.52 9.69
N LEU A 108 9.32 2.50 10.35
CA LEU A 108 10.53 1.81 9.88
C LEU A 108 10.91 0.62 10.76
N GLY A 109 10.07 0.25 11.72
CA GLY A 109 10.27 -0.88 12.63
C GLY A 109 10.27 -2.23 11.93
N ALA A 110 10.65 -3.25 12.68
CA ALA A 110 10.62 -4.64 12.24
C ALA A 110 9.49 -5.39 12.94
N TYR A 111 8.92 -6.37 12.24
CA TYR A 111 8.09 -7.39 12.86
C TYR A 111 9.00 -8.47 13.46
N THR A 112 8.97 -8.61 14.79
CA THR A 112 9.66 -9.69 15.49
C THR A 112 8.66 -10.78 15.83
N TRP A 113 8.67 -11.82 15.02
CA TRP A 113 7.78 -12.97 15.14
C TRP A 113 8.40 -14.06 15.97
N THR A 114 7.55 -14.84 16.62
CA THR A 114 7.90 -16.09 17.30
C THR A 114 7.15 -17.22 16.63
N LEU A 115 7.88 -18.21 16.10
CA LEU A 115 7.32 -19.43 15.53
C LEU A 115 7.32 -20.54 16.57
N THR A 116 6.21 -21.25 16.67
CA THR A 116 6.06 -22.51 17.41
C THR A 116 5.69 -23.62 16.43
N VAL A 117 6.39 -24.73 16.51
CA VAL A 117 6.16 -25.95 15.72
C VAL A 117 5.72 -27.06 16.66
N ARG A 118 4.57 -27.68 16.40
CA ARG A 118 4.04 -28.81 17.18
C ARG A 118 3.74 -29.99 16.27
N THR A 119 4.21 -31.15 16.69
CA THR A 119 3.84 -32.45 16.13
C THR A 119 3.11 -33.30 17.18
N THR A 120 2.81 -34.55 16.90
CA THR A 120 2.21 -35.48 17.88
C THR A 120 3.18 -35.83 19.00
N SER A 121 4.49 -35.79 18.76
CA SER A 121 5.54 -36.27 19.68
C SER A 121 6.40 -35.16 20.28
N GLU A 122 6.51 -33.99 19.62
CA GLU A 122 7.46 -32.96 19.99
C GLU A 122 6.89 -31.54 19.76
N THR A 123 7.38 -30.59 20.56
CA THR A 123 7.12 -29.16 20.38
C THR A 123 8.43 -28.38 20.43
N ILE A 124 8.69 -27.54 19.43
CA ILE A 124 9.76 -26.52 19.43
C ILE A 124 9.12 -25.16 19.51
N GLU A 125 9.47 -24.36 20.49
CA GLU A 125 8.89 -23.05 20.78
C GLU A 125 9.93 -21.93 20.67
N ASN A 126 9.42 -20.70 20.57
CA ASN A 126 10.22 -19.47 20.66
C ASN A 126 11.29 -19.32 19.56
N ILE A 127 11.01 -19.78 18.35
CA ILE A 127 11.90 -19.65 17.21
C ILE A 127 11.75 -18.23 16.64
N PRO A 128 12.79 -17.37 16.71
CA PRO A 128 12.64 -15.97 16.27
C PRO A 128 12.70 -15.85 14.75
N ILE A 129 11.81 -14.99 14.19
CA ILE A 129 11.81 -14.57 12.80
C ILE A 129 11.67 -13.07 12.75
N VAL A 130 12.57 -12.38 12.06
CA VAL A 130 12.53 -10.90 11.95
C VAL A 130 12.28 -10.49 10.52
N ARG A 131 11.22 -9.69 10.31
CA ARG A 131 10.89 -9.08 9.00
C ARG A 131 11.02 -7.57 9.08
N ARG A 132 11.96 -7.01 8.33
CA ARG A 132 12.38 -5.61 8.40
C ARG A 132 11.76 -4.77 7.29
N ARG A 133 11.23 -3.60 7.65
CA ARG A 133 10.91 -2.53 6.70
C ARG A 133 12.15 -1.76 6.27
N LEU A 134 13.11 -1.57 7.19
CA LEU A 134 14.40 -0.94 6.94
C LEU A 134 15.53 -1.91 7.25
N MET A 135 16.35 -2.22 6.26
CA MET A 135 17.54 -3.07 6.44
C MET A 135 18.67 -2.28 7.12
N PRO A 136 19.43 -2.90 8.04
CA PRO A 136 20.49 -2.20 8.81
C PRO A 136 21.55 -1.48 7.96
N ARG A 137 21.82 -2.00 6.74
CA ARG A 137 22.80 -1.44 5.78
C ARG A 137 22.27 -0.25 4.95
N ILE A 138 21.04 0.21 5.19
CA ILE A 138 20.46 1.34 4.46
C ILE A 138 20.56 2.57 5.33
N LYS A 139 21.26 3.59 4.82
CA LYS A 139 21.40 4.88 5.49
C LYS A 139 20.15 5.72 5.27
N THR A 140 19.60 6.28 6.34
CA THR A 140 18.52 7.24 6.29
C THR A 140 19.07 8.65 6.41
N VAL A 141 18.68 9.53 5.48
CA VAL A 141 19.07 10.95 5.48
C VAL A 141 17.85 11.86 5.29
N ARG A 142 17.98 13.12 5.69
CA ARG A 142 16.96 14.15 5.45
C ARG A 142 17.20 14.82 4.11
N PRO A 143 16.14 15.14 3.35
CA PRO A 143 16.28 15.96 2.15
C PRO A 143 16.63 17.41 2.52
N PRO A 144 17.12 18.23 1.58
CA PRO A 144 17.32 19.66 1.81
C PRO A 144 15.98 20.38 2.01
N LYS A 145 15.97 21.41 2.86
CA LYS A 145 14.79 22.28 2.99
C LYS A 145 14.51 23.01 1.65
N PRO A 146 13.24 23.25 1.29
CA PRO A 146 12.04 23.09 2.11
C PRO A 146 11.42 21.67 2.07
N LEU A 147 12.02 20.70 1.35
CA LEU A 147 11.49 19.36 1.18
C LEU A 147 11.35 18.62 2.52
N GLN A 148 10.25 17.90 2.69
CA GLN A 148 9.97 17.12 3.88
C GLN A 148 9.90 15.63 3.54
N GLY A 149 10.49 14.79 4.39
CA GLY A 149 10.45 13.34 4.20
C GLY A 149 11.73 12.64 4.63
N LEU A 150 11.92 11.42 4.10
CA LEU A 150 13.09 10.58 4.37
C LEU A 150 13.67 10.02 3.07
N VAL A 151 14.97 10.05 2.97
CA VAL A 151 15.73 9.47 1.87
C VAL A 151 16.48 8.24 2.38
N PHE A 152 16.41 7.16 1.62
CA PHE A 152 17.08 5.90 1.94
C PHE A 152 18.17 5.64 0.89
N GLU A 153 19.40 5.56 1.37
CA GLU A 153 20.58 5.33 0.54
C GLU A 153 21.15 3.94 0.85
N PRO A 154 21.06 2.98 -0.09
CA PRO A 154 21.68 1.67 0.09
C PRO A 154 23.21 1.75 -0.01
N ASP A 155 23.91 0.87 0.70
CA ASP A 155 25.37 0.79 0.63
C ASP A 155 25.89 0.47 -0.78
N GLN A 156 25.09 -0.30 -1.52
CA GLN A 156 25.38 -0.68 -2.91
C GLN A 156 24.26 -0.18 -3.82
N PRO A 157 24.28 1.11 -4.25
CA PRO A 157 23.27 1.66 -5.12
C PRO A 157 23.38 1.11 -6.54
N ASN A 158 22.23 0.84 -7.16
CA ASN A 158 22.14 0.43 -8.57
C ASN A 158 22.24 1.60 -9.55
N GLY A 159 22.45 2.83 -9.05
CA GLY A 159 22.60 4.05 -9.85
C GLY A 159 21.29 4.82 -10.09
N ALA A 160 20.13 4.21 -9.82
CA ALA A 160 18.84 4.84 -10.04
C ALA A 160 18.22 5.38 -8.74
N SER A 161 17.33 6.37 -8.89
CA SER A 161 16.57 6.94 -7.78
C SER A 161 15.06 6.74 -7.98
N VAL A 162 14.28 6.65 -6.88
CA VAL A 162 12.82 6.54 -6.92
C VAL A 162 12.18 7.50 -5.92
N LEU A 163 11.33 8.40 -6.41
CA LEU A 163 10.46 9.23 -5.58
C LEU A 163 9.19 8.44 -5.24
N VAL A 164 8.80 8.39 -3.98
CA VAL A 164 7.60 7.71 -3.50
C VAL A 164 6.66 8.72 -2.85
N VAL A 165 5.44 8.82 -3.40
CA VAL A 165 4.41 9.79 -3.00
C VAL A 165 3.14 9.05 -2.56
N GLY A 166 2.68 9.31 -1.34
CA GLY A 166 1.46 8.75 -0.76
C GLY A 166 0.17 9.32 -1.34
N GLY A 167 -0.96 8.88 -0.81
CA GLY A 167 -2.31 9.25 -1.27
C GLY A 167 -2.96 10.37 -0.46
N SER A 168 -4.29 10.27 -0.33
CA SER A 168 -5.16 11.24 0.35
C SER A 168 -5.00 11.26 1.87
N GLU A 169 -4.38 10.26 2.44
CA GLU A 169 -4.10 10.17 3.87
C GLU A 169 -3.10 11.22 4.37
N GLY A 170 -2.35 11.85 3.45
CA GLY A 170 -1.30 12.81 3.83
C GLY A 170 -0.19 12.17 4.69
N GLY A 171 0.65 13.01 5.29
CA GLY A 171 1.71 12.53 6.18
C GLY A 171 2.91 11.92 5.44
N LEU A 172 3.65 11.06 6.13
CA LEU A 172 4.85 10.40 5.61
C LEU A 172 4.72 8.87 5.72
N PHE A 173 4.84 8.17 4.59
CA PHE A 173 4.76 6.71 4.49
C PHE A 173 6.08 6.11 4.02
N PRO A 174 7.09 5.98 4.90
CA PRO A 174 8.45 5.66 4.50
C PRO A 174 8.66 4.17 4.20
N ALA A 175 7.78 3.26 4.65
CA ALA A 175 8.00 1.82 4.58
C ALA A 175 8.22 1.31 3.15
N ARG A 176 7.42 1.76 2.17
CA ARG A 176 7.59 1.38 0.76
C ARG A 176 8.94 1.82 0.20
N ALA A 177 9.35 3.05 0.51
CA ALA A 177 10.63 3.59 0.06
C ALA A 177 11.81 2.84 0.70
N ALA A 178 11.75 2.58 2.02
CA ALA A 178 12.76 1.82 2.73
C ALA A 178 12.93 0.39 2.17
N LEU A 179 11.81 -0.28 1.86
CA LEU A 179 11.83 -1.61 1.25
C LEU A 179 12.39 -1.61 -0.17
N LEU A 180 12.10 -0.59 -1.00
CA LEU A 180 12.70 -0.45 -2.32
C LEU A 180 14.20 -0.19 -2.25
N ALA A 181 14.67 0.52 -1.22
CA ALA A 181 16.10 0.73 -1.03
C ALA A 181 16.84 -0.59 -0.77
N ALA A 182 16.16 -1.61 -0.20
CA ALA A 182 16.74 -2.95 -0.07
C ALA A 182 17.03 -3.63 -1.43
N SER A 183 16.38 -3.16 -2.50
CA SER A 183 16.64 -3.61 -3.90
C SER A 183 17.67 -2.75 -4.64
N GLY A 184 18.41 -1.88 -3.92
CA GLY A 184 19.52 -1.09 -4.47
C GLY A 184 19.15 0.30 -5.00
N PHE A 185 17.90 0.70 -4.99
CA PHE A 185 17.49 2.06 -5.37
C PHE A 185 17.80 3.08 -4.27
N ARG A 186 18.29 4.28 -4.64
CA ARG A 186 18.12 5.44 -3.75
C ARG A 186 16.65 5.82 -3.77
N THR A 187 16.00 5.90 -2.61
CA THR A 187 14.57 6.18 -2.57
C THR A 187 14.26 7.39 -1.70
N PHE A 188 13.24 8.15 -2.08
CA PHE A 188 12.78 9.31 -1.32
C PHE A 188 11.27 9.18 -1.03
N ALA A 189 10.91 8.94 0.22
CA ALA A 189 9.54 9.07 0.71
C ALA A 189 9.27 10.54 0.97
N LEU A 190 8.46 11.19 0.11
CA LEU A 190 8.14 12.61 0.18
C LEU A 190 6.80 12.81 0.91
N ALA A 191 6.81 13.66 1.94
CA ALA A 191 5.60 14.21 2.54
C ALA A 191 5.25 15.54 1.85
N TYR A 192 3.97 15.80 1.58
CA TYR A 192 3.57 17.00 0.85
C TYR A 192 2.35 17.71 1.44
N PHE A 193 1.63 17.10 2.40
CA PHE A 193 0.63 17.71 3.28
C PHE A 193 0.43 16.85 4.53
N GLN A 194 -0.24 17.38 5.56
CA GLN A 194 -0.45 16.72 6.86
C GLN A 194 0.85 16.15 7.48
N HIS A 195 1.94 16.92 7.37
CA HIS A 195 3.24 16.58 7.96
C HIS A 195 3.89 17.88 8.48
N PRO A 196 4.65 17.84 9.57
CA PRO A 196 5.38 19.01 10.05
C PRO A 196 6.20 19.68 8.93
N GLY A 197 5.93 20.96 8.69
CA GLY A 197 6.56 21.74 7.63
C GLY A 197 5.89 21.62 6.24
N CYS A 198 4.77 20.93 6.14
CA CYS A 198 3.90 20.88 4.97
C CYS A 198 2.53 21.55 5.27
N PRO A 199 1.71 21.86 4.24
CA PRO A 199 0.33 22.30 4.43
C PRO A 199 -0.51 21.28 5.23
N GLU A 200 -1.47 21.79 6.02
CA GLU A 200 -2.36 20.93 6.81
C GLU A 200 -3.42 20.22 5.96
N THR A 201 -3.80 20.81 4.82
CA THR A 201 -4.86 20.29 3.94
C THR A 201 -4.33 20.02 2.54
N GLY A 202 -5.01 19.14 1.81
CA GLY A 202 -4.77 18.86 0.39
C GLY A 202 -5.47 19.88 -0.51
N ARG A 203 -5.12 21.19 -0.38
CA ARG A 203 -5.68 22.29 -1.17
C ARG A 203 -4.59 23.10 -1.85
N ASN A 204 -4.70 23.29 -3.15
CA ASN A 204 -3.77 24.08 -3.96
C ASN A 204 -2.29 23.73 -3.72
N LEU A 205 -2.00 22.45 -3.61
CA LEU A 205 -0.64 21.96 -3.41
C LEU A 205 0.18 22.17 -4.68
N PRO A 206 1.34 22.90 -4.62
CA PRO A 206 2.08 23.26 -5.80
C PRO A 206 2.81 22.06 -6.41
N LEU A 207 2.62 21.83 -7.71
CA LEU A 207 3.35 20.78 -8.44
C LEU A 207 4.84 21.02 -8.44
N GLU A 208 5.26 22.28 -8.31
CA GLU A 208 6.66 22.68 -8.18
C GLU A 208 7.37 22.01 -7.00
N TYR A 209 6.64 21.70 -5.94
CA TYR A 209 7.22 20.99 -4.79
C TYR A 209 7.71 19.59 -5.17
N PHE A 210 6.97 18.89 -6.03
CA PHE A 210 7.38 17.58 -6.57
C PHE A 210 8.52 17.75 -7.60
N ARG A 211 8.47 18.79 -8.44
CA ARG A 211 9.58 19.15 -9.35
C ARG A 211 10.88 19.32 -8.56
N ASP A 212 10.85 20.07 -7.47
CA ASP A 212 12.04 20.36 -6.68
C ASP A 212 12.60 19.08 -6.03
N ALA A 213 11.75 18.15 -5.58
CA ALA A 213 12.17 16.85 -5.11
C ALA A 213 12.82 15.99 -6.21
N LEU A 214 12.24 15.98 -7.41
CA LEU A 214 12.79 15.27 -8.58
C LEU A 214 14.11 15.88 -9.04
N THR A 215 14.20 17.21 -9.12
CA THR A 215 15.42 17.93 -9.47
C THR A 215 16.54 17.60 -8.49
N TRP A 216 16.22 17.55 -7.20
CA TRP A 216 17.19 17.17 -6.20
C TRP A 216 17.65 15.72 -6.36
N LEU A 217 16.73 14.78 -6.61
CA LEU A 217 17.12 13.38 -6.89
C LEU A 217 17.98 13.27 -8.14
N GLN A 218 17.62 13.97 -9.22
CA GLN A 218 18.40 13.99 -10.47
C GLN A 218 19.82 14.53 -10.25
N SER A 219 19.99 15.53 -9.36
CA SER A 219 21.32 16.05 -9.00
C SER A 219 22.21 15.00 -8.30
N ARG A 220 21.61 13.91 -7.80
CA ARG A 220 22.35 12.80 -7.21
C ARG A 220 22.89 11.81 -8.24
N GLY A 221 22.57 12.03 -9.51
CA GLY A 221 22.97 11.22 -10.66
C GLY A 221 22.05 10.03 -10.93
N GLY A 222 22.04 9.60 -12.19
CA GLY A 222 21.25 8.49 -12.70
C GLY A 222 19.77 8.84 -12.97
N PRO A 223 19.02 7.90 -13.54
CA PRO A 223 17.61 8.09 -13.85
C PRO A 223 16.74 8.11 -12.60
N VAL A 224 15.58 8.76 -12.73
CA VAL A 224 14.62 8.94 -11.63
C VAL A 224 13.26 8.38 -12.01
N GLY A 225 12.87 7.30 -11.32
CA GLY A 225 11.50 6.79 -11.36
C GLY A 225 10.62 7.43 -10.29
N VAL A 226 9.31 7.35 -10.48
CA VAL A 226 8.35 7.80 -9.47
C VAL A 226 7.30 6.76 -9.18
N ILE A 227 6.84 6.70 -7.94
CA ILE A 227 5.69 5.91 -7.50
C ILE A 227 4.67 6.87 -6.91
N GLY A 228 3.47 6.91 -7.49
CA GLY A 228 2.33 7.65 -6.96
C GLY A 228 1.21 6.71 -6.55
N VAL A 229 0.69 6.87 -5.33
CA VAL A 229 -0.40 6.03 -4.80
C VAL A 229 -1.67 6.87 -4.70
N SER A 230 -2.80 6.35 -5.21
CA SER A 230 -4.12 6.98 -5.06
C SER A 230 -4.07 8.45 -5.56
N ARG A 231 -4.34 9.44 -4.72
CA ARG A 231 -4.19 10.87 -5.06
C ARG A 231 -2.77 11.26 -5.47
N GLY A 232 -1.75 10.62 -4.92
CA GLY A 232 -0.38 10.82 -5.36
C GLY A 232 -0.15 10.37 -6.81
N SER A 233 -0.99 9.47 -7.35
CA SER A 233 -0.94 9.11 -8.77
C SER A 233 -1.33 10.28 -9.70
N GLU A 234 -2.28 11.12 -9.28
CA GLU A 234 -2.64 12.35 -10.00
C GLU A 234 -1.45 13.32 -10.03
N ALA A 235 -0.85 13.59 -8.84
CA ALA A 235 0.31 14.46 -8.73
C ALA A 235 1.45 14.01 -9.65
N MET A 236 1.76 12.72 -9.63
CA MET A 236 2.89 12.20 -10.42
C MET A 236 2.61 12.21 -11.93
N GLN A 237 1.38 11.97 -12.37
CA GLN A 237 1.00 12.15 -13.78
C GLN A 237 1.13 13.62 -14.21
N LEU A 238 0.58 14.55 -13.43
CA LEU A 238 0.66 15.98 -13.73
C LEU A 238 2.12 16.48 -13.73
N THR A 239 2.92 16.06 -12.75
CA THR A 239 4.34 16.40 -12.67
C THR A 239 5.14 15.84 -13.85
N ALA A 240 4.88 14.61 -14.27
CA ALA A 240 5.52 13.98 -15.42
C ALA A 240 5.14 14.67 -16.75
N LEU A 241 3.94 15.22 -16.85
CA LEU A 241 3.51 16.01 -18.01
C LEU A 241 4.20 17.37 -18.07
N GLU A 242 4.29 18.06 -16.94
CA GLU A 242 4.87 19.41 -16.87
C GLU A 242 6.39 19.39 -16.97
N TRP A 243 7.05 18.40 -16.36
CA TRP A 243 8.51 18.25 -16.39
C TRP A 243 8.93 16.84 -16.84
N PRO A 244 8.67 16.45 -18.10
CA PRO A 244 8.88 15.08 -18.58
C PRO A 244 10.34 14.62 -18.51
N ASN A 245 11.30 15.53 -18.53
CA ASN A 245 12.72 15.22 -18.42
C ASN A 245 13.19 14.89 -16.98
N LEU A 246 12.33 15.04 -15.99
CA LEU A 246 12.62 14.70 -14.59
C LEU A 246 12.09 13.32 -14.18
N VAL A 247 11.32 12.65 -15.05
CA VAL A 247 10.67 11.36 -14.74
C VAL A 247 10.98 10.36 -15.84
N ASP A 248 11.82 9.38 -15.53
CA ASP A 248 12.23 8.34 -16.48
C ASP A 248 11.30 7.12 -16.48
N ALA A 249 10.59 6.85 -15.38
CA ALA A 249 9.58 5.80 -15.30
C ALA A 249 8.49 6.16 -14.28
N LEU A 250 7.24 5.78 -14.58
CA LEU A 250 6.07 6.12 -13.79
C LEU A 250 5.33 4.85 -13.33
N VAL A 251 5.22 4.64 -12.02
CA VAL A 251 4.42 3.57 -11.40
C VAL A 251 3.26 4.19 -10.63
N LEU A 252 2.04 3.80 -10.98
CA LEU A 252 0.80 4.36 -10.47
C LEU A 252 -0.02 3.26 -9.78
N TRP A 253 -0.16 3.38 -8.47
CA TRP A 253 -0.94 2.45 -7.66
C TRP A 253 -2.35 2.96 -7.42
N VAL A 254 -3.33 2.08 -7.67
CA VAL A 254 -4.77 2.37 -7.57
C VAL A 254 -5.08 3.75 -8.16
N PRO A 255 -4.76 3.99 -9.46
CA PRO A 255 -4.69 5.32 -10.02
C PRO A 255 -6.05 5.88 -10.43
N SER A 256 -6.12 7.21 -10.49
CA SER A 256 -7.11 7.95 -11.29
C SER A 256 -6.46 8.49 -12.56
N HIS A 257 -7.23 8.55 -13.66
CA HIS A 257 -6.88 9.28 -14.88
C HIS A 257 -7.50 10.68 -14.93
N ILE A 258 -8.11 11.09 -13.82
CA ILE A 258 -8.85 12.34 -13.66
C ILE A 258 -8.28 13.10 -12.48
N VAL A 259 -8.18 14.41 -12.60
CA VAL A 259 -7.89 15.33 -11.48
C VAL A 259 -9.13 15.51 -10.62
N HIS A 260 -9.00 15.36 -9.32
CA HIS A 260 -10.09 15.61 -8.36
C HIS A 260 -9.84 16.86 -7.53
N ARG A 261 -10.92 17.38 -6.92
CA ARG A 261 -10.88 18.50 -5.97
C ARG A 261 -10.05 18.16 -4.74
N GLY A 262 -9.71 19.19 -4.00
CA GLY A 262 -8.92 19.11 -2.78
C GLY A 262 -9.53 18.26 -1.67
N LEU A 263 -8.80 18.15 -0.58
CA LEU A 263 -9.17 17.37 0.58
C LEU A 263 -8.88 18.15 1.86
N ASP A 264 -9.89 18.23 2.73
CA ASP A 264 -9.73 18.59 4.12
C ASP A 264 -10.28 17.44 4.98
N LEU A 265 -9.39 16.57 5.40
CA LEU A 265 -9.77 15.38 6.15
C LEU A 265 -9.68 15.58 7.67
N VAL A 266 -9.07 16.68 8.11
CA VAL A 266 -8.81 16.96 9.53
C VAL A 266 -9.91 17.85 10.12
N GLY A 267 -10.47 18.75 9.32
CA GLY A 267 -11.47 19.71 9.76
C GLY A 267 -12.88 19.15 9.99
N GLY A 268 -13.09 17.84 9.85
CA GLY A 268 -14.40 17.21 10.02
C GLY A 268 -15.43 17.57 8.92
N ALA A 269 -15.01 18.34 7.91
CA ALA A 269 -15.87 18.70 6.80
C ALA A 269 -16.09 17.50 5.86
N ASP A 270 -17.29 17.41 5.30
CA ASP A 270 -17.59 16.42 4.27
C ASP A 270 -16.79 16.73 3.00
N PHE A 271 -15.73 15.96 2.75
CA PHE A 271 -14.80 16.15 1.63
C PHE A 271 -15.51 16.13 0.26
N ARG A 272 -16.69 15.52 0.16
CA ARG A 272 -17.50 15.52 -1.07
C ARG A 272 -18.01 16.92 -1.45
N LYS A 273 -18.08 17.81 -0.46
CA LYS A 273 -18.49 19.22 -0.65
C LYS A 273 -17.31 20.15 -0.93
N GLU A 274 -16.09 19.62 -0.95
CA GLU A 274 -14.90 20.43 -1.25
C GLU A 274 -15.01 21.09 -2.63
N LYS A 275 -14.62 22.36 -2.70
CA LYS A 275 -14.68 23.18 -3.92
C LYS A 275 -13.31 23.58 -4.41
N ASP A 276 -12.32 23.62 -3.52
CA ASP A 276 -10.97 24.00 -3.87
C ASP A 276 -10.28 22.92 -4.70
N ALA A 277 -9.32 23.32 -5.51
CA ALA A 277 -8.46 22.40 -6.24
C ALA A 277 -7.49 21.67 -5.28
N MET A 278 -7.13 20.45 -5.61
CA MET A 278 -6.04 19.75 -4.89
C MET A 278 -4.67 20.28 -5.30
N TRP A 279 -4.49 20.53 -6.57
CA TRP A 279 -3.20 20.86 -7.17
C TRP A 279 -3.18 22.28 -7.73
N SER A 280 -1.99 22.88 -7.76
CA SER A 280 -1.73 24.16 -8.42
C SER A 280 -0.44 24.10 -9.26
N LEU A 281 -0.36 24.94 -10.28
CA LEU A 281 0.83 25.16 -11.09
C LEU A 281 1.07 26.67 -11.20
N GLY A 282 2.20 27.16 -10.74
CA GLY A 282 2.42 28.57 -10.54
C GLY A 282 1.40 29.15 -9.57
N ALA A 283 0.81 30.26 -9.96
CA ALA A 283 -0.25 30.91 -9.17
C ALA A 283 -1.68 30.39 -9.50
N SER A 284 -1.80 29.38 -10.38
CA SER A 284 -3.09 28.92 -10.89
C SER A 284 -3.51 27.58 -10.28
N SER A 285 -4.73 27.49 -9.76
CA SER A 285 -5.33 26.25 -9.35
C SER A 285 -5.63 25.38 -10.57
N ILE A 286 -5.36 24.08 -10.47
CA ILE A 286 -5.71 23.08 -11.48
C ILE A 286 -7.12 22.57 -11.16
N PRO A 287 -8.13 22.83 -12.01
CA PRO A 287 -9.49 22.40 -11.75
C PRO A 287 -9.59 20.87 -11.57
N GLY A 288 -10.41 20.45 -10.61
CA GLY A 288 -10.61 19.04 -10.31
C GLY A 288 -12.10 18.68 -10.24
N LEU A 289 -12.41 17.42 -10.55
CA LEU A 289 -13.74 16.85 -10.47
C LEU A 289 -14.18 16.72 -9.00
N GLY A 290 -15.40 17.16 -8.70
CA GLY A 290 -16.07 16.92 -7.43
C GLY A 290 -17.10 15.78 -7.53
N PHE A 291 -17.78 15.53 -6.42
CA PHE A 291 -18.94 14.64 -6.40
C PHE A 291 -20.19 15.33 -6.98
N LEU A 292 -21.06 14.54 -7.59
CA LEU A 292 -22.33 15.06 -8.10
C LEU A 292 -23.24 15.47 -6.93
N ALA A 293 -23.93 16.60 -7.06
CA ALA A 293 -24.80 17.13 -6.01
C ALA A 293 -25.88 16.12 -5.57
N GLN A 294 -26.43 15.35 -6.50
CA GLN A 294 -27.42 14.31 -6.24
C GLN A 294 -26.85 13.16 -5.38
N ASP A 295 -25.57 12.79 -5.58
CA ASP A 295 -24.92 11.74 -4.79
C ASP A 295 -24.63 12.23 -3.38
N ILE A 296 -24.24 13.48 -3.20
CA ILE A 296 -24.05 14.10 -1.88
C ILE A 296 -25.37 14.09 -1.10
N ALA A 297 -26.48 14.44 -1.75
CA ALA A 297 -27.80 14.46 -1.12
C ALA A 297 -28.31 13.06 -0.75
N ALA A 298 -28.15 12.08 -1.67
CA ALA A 298 -28.59 10.70 -1.45
C ALA A 298 -27.80 10.02 -0.32
N THR A 299 -26.51 10.31 -0.23
CA THR A 299 -25.63 9.70 0.77
C THR A 299 -25.85 10.28 2.16
N ALA A 300 -26.23 11.54 2.29
CA ALA A 300 -26.59 12.12 3.59
C ALA A 300 -27.78 11.38 4.26
N GLN A 301 -28.65 10.74 3.48
CA GLN A 301 -29.71 9.85 4.00
C GLN A 301 -29.15 8.46 4.35
N ARG A 302 -28.35 7.83 3.46
CA ARG A 302 -27.72 6.54 3.72
C ARG A 302 -26.85 6.55 4.96
N ASP A 303 -26.13 7.65 5.21
CA ASP A 303 -25.20 7.78 6.35
C ASP A 303 -25.92 7.71 7.69
N ARG A 304 -27.22 8.10 7.73
CA ARG A 304 -28.07 7.94 8.91
C ARG A 304 -28.56 6.51 9.11
N ASP A 305 -28.64 5.73 8.03
CA ASP A 305 -29.29 4.42 8.02
C ASP A 305 -28.26 3.25 8.00
N PHE A 306 -26.96 3.54 7.86
CA PHE A 306 -25.95 2.47 7.72
C PHE A 306 -25.48 1.95 9.08
N PRO A 307 -25.63 0.65 9.35
CA PRO A 307 -24.94 0.01 10.45
C PRO A 307 -23.43 0.04 10.16
N THR A 308 -22.66 0.44 11.13
CA THR A 308 -21.21 0.68 11.12
C THR A 308 -20.34 -0.48 10.60
N ALA A 309 -20.89 -1.68 10.46
CA ALA A 309 -20.13 -2.89 10.15
C ALA A 309 -19.79 -3.13 8.67
N SER A 310 -20.51 -2.51 7.71
CA SER A 310 -20.30 -2.77 6.27
C SER A 310 -19.37 -1.77 5.57
N GLY A 311 -19.07 -0.65 6.22
CA GLY A 311 -18.24 0.42 5.67
C GLY A 311 -18.86 1.18 4.49
N ARG A 312 -18.54 2.47 4.38
CA ARG A 312 -18.99 3.32 3.28
C ARG A 312 -18.16 3.05 2.02
N ARG A 313 -18.83 2.88 0.88
CA ARG A 313 -18.24 2.66 -0.44
C ARG A 313 -18.45 3.90 -1.31
N TYR A 314 -17.38 4.42 -1.87
CA TYR A 314 -17.42 5.61 -2.73
C TYR A 314 -17.22 5.31 -4.22
N ALA A 315 -16.79 4.08 -4.58
CA ALA A 315 -16.46 3.73 -5.96
C ALA A 315 -17.58 3.98 -6.97
N GLU A 316 -18.84 3.75 -6.58
CA GLU A 316 -19.99 4.02 -7.45
C GLU A 316 -20.21 5.51 -7.67
N GLU A 317 -20.05 6.34 -6.61
CA GLU A 317 -20.20 7.78 -6.68
C GLU A 317 -19.12 8.40 -7.58
N PHE A 318 -17.87 7.98 -7.39
CA PHE A 318 -16.78 8.35 -8.30
C PHE A 318 -17.04 7.89 -9.73
N SER A 319 -17.53 6.65 -9.94
CA SER A 319 -17.82 6.14 -11.27
C SER A 319 -18.88 6.98 -12.00
N ARG A 320 -19.93 7.39 -11.28
CA ARG A 320 -20.96 8.28 -11.84
C ARG A 320 -20.40 9.66 -12.17
N ALA A 321 -19.60 10.25 -11.28
CA ALA A 321 -18.98 11.55 -11.51
C ALA A 321 -18.00 11.48 -12.71
N TRP A 322 -17.20 10.42 -12.80
CA TRP A 322 -16.27 10.22 -13.92
C TRP A 322 -17.01 10.08 -15.25
N ALA A 323 -18.12 9.35 -15.26
CA ALA A 323 -18.93 9.17 -16.47
C ALA A 323 -19.65 10.46 -16.89
N ALA A 324 -20.13 11.26 -15.94
CA ALA A 324 -20.91 12.47 -16.23
C ALA A 324 -20.04 13.67 -16.62
N GLU A 325 -18.97 13.93 -15.89
CA GLU A 325 -18.19 15.18 -16.00
C GLU A 325 -16.67 14.95 -16.15
N GLY A 326 -16.20 13.70 -16.01
CA GLY A 326 -14.78 13.39 -15.92
C GLY A 326 -13.94 13.79 -17.14
N ALA A 327 -14.55 13.83 -18.33
CA ALA A 327 -13.84 14.19 -19.56
C ALA A 327 -13.18 15.59 -19.50
N ALA A 328 -13.78 16.53 -18.78
CA ALA A 328 -13.26 17.89 -18.60
C ALA A 328 -12.03 17.96 -17.67
N PHE A 329 -11.82 16.93 -16.87
CA PHE A 329 -10.76 16.88 -15.85
C PHE A 329 -9.74 15.76 -16.12
N ARG A 330 -9.78 15.18 -17.33
CA ARG A 330 -8.89 14.09 -17.74
C ARG A 330 -7.43 14.55 -17.78
N ILE A 331 -6.55 13.73 -17.23
CA ILE A 331 -5.10 13.94 -17.33
C ILE A 331 -4.63 13.45 -18.70
N PRO A 332 -4.04 14.30 -19.58
CA PRO A 332 -3.69 13.96 -20.95
C PRO A 332 -2.35 13.20 -21.02
N LEU A 333 -2.29 12.02 -20.39
CA LEU A 333 -1.05 11.25 -20.22
C LEU A 333 -0.45 10.73 -21.54
N GLU A 334 -1.15 10.81 -22.67
CA GLU A 334 -0.62 10.57 -24.02
C GLU A 334 0.53 11.50 -24.40
N HIS A 335 0.71 12.62 -23.69
CA HIS A 335 1.84 13.53 -23.90
C HIS A 335 3.11 13.16 -23.11
N TYR A 336 3.00 12.26 -22.14
CA TYR A 336 4.17 11.71 -21.46
C TYR A 336 4.75 10.54 -22.27
N THR A 337 6.04 10.60 -22.59
CA THR A 337 6.73 9.66 -23.47
C THR A 337 7.41 8.51 -22.74
N GLY A 338 7.66 8.62 -21.44
CA GLY A 338 8.29 7.59 -20.64
C GLY A 338 7.40 6.36 -20.40
N PRO A 339 7.96 5.25 -19.89
CA PRO A 339 7.24 4.04 -19.55
C PRO A 339 6.29 4.24 -18.35
N VAL A 340 5.13 3.57 -18.38
CA VAL A 340 4.14 3.62 -17.30
C VAL A 340 3.66 2.22 -16.93
N LEU A 341 3.60 1.94 -15.63
CA LEU A 341 2.94 0.79 -15.02
C LEU A 341 1.79 1.27 -14.14
N ALA A 342 0.56 0.87 -14.44
CA ALA A 342 -0.63 1.12 -13.64
C ALA A 342 -1.05 -0.15 -12.89
N ILE A 343 -1.27 -0.08 -11.58
CA ILE A 343 -1.62 -1.21 -10.72
C ILE A 343 -2.95 -0.93 -10.05
N GLY A 344 -3.95 -1.80 -10.23
CA GLY A 344 -5.29 -1.61 -9.69
C GLY A 344 -5.87 -2.86 -9.03
N GLY A 345 -6.86 -2.66 -8.15
CA GLY A 345 -7.65 -3.71 -7.53
C GLY A 345 -9.06 -3.77 -8.14
N ALA A 346 -9.48 -4.95 -8.62
CA ALA A 346 -10.80 -5.10 -9.24
C ALA A 346 -11.95 -5.01 -8.23
N ALA A 347 -11.66 -5.21 -6.96
CA ALA A 347 -12.62 -5.05 -5.87
C ALA A 347 -12.45 -3.72 -5.11
N ASP A 348 -11.80 -2.71 -5.72
CA ASP A 348 -11.63 -1.38 -5.13
C ASP A 348 -12.99 -0.74 -4.85
N ALA A 349 -13.28 -0.51 -3.56
CA ALA A 349 -14.53 0.06 -3.10
C ALA A 349 -14.44 1.58 -2.82
N LEU A 350 -13.22 2.14 -2.89
CA LEU A 350 -13.03 3.58 -2.69
C LEU A 350 -13.26 4.36 -3.98
N TRP A 351 -12.58 4.00 -5.06
CA TRP A 351 -12.82 4.57 -6.38
C TRP A 351 -12.52 3.56 -7.52
N PRO A 352 -12.91 3.85 -8.78
CA PRO A 352 -12.78 2.88 -9.88
C PRO A 352 -11.35 2.81 -10.43
N SER A 353 -10.38 2.33 -9.63
CA SER A 353 -8.96 2.28 -10.00
C SER A 353 -8.66 1.42 -11.24
N VAL A 354 -9.48 0.40 -11.52
CA VAL A 354 -9.40 -0.39 -12.77
C VAL A 354 -9.66 0.48 -13.99
N LEU A 355 -10.74 1.27 -13.96
CA LEU A 355 -11.05 2.20 -15.05
C LEU A 355 -9.93 3.24 -15.19
N GLY A 356 -9.41 3.76 -14.07
CA GLY A 356 -8.25 4.65 -14.07
C GLY A 356 -7.05 4.04 -14.77
N ALA A 357 -6.66 2.81 -14.41
CA ALA A 357 -5.55 2.09 -15.03
C ALA A 357 -5.77 1.83 -16.53
N GLN A 358 -6.98 1.42 -16.93
CA GLN A 358 -7.34 1.20 -18.33
C GLN A 358 -7.20 2.47 -19.17
N GLN A 359 -7.70 3.60 -18.68
CA GLN A 359 -7.62 4.90 -19.36
C GLN A 359 -6.17 5.39 -19.47
N ILE A 360 -5.37 5.20 -18.42
CA ILE A 360 -3.93 5.52 -18.42
C ILE A 360 -3.19 4.72 -19.49
N VAL A 361 -3.45 3.41 -19.60
CA VAL A 361 -2.79 2.55 -20.58
C VAL A 361 -3.30 2.82 -22.00
N ALA A 362 -4.58 3.20 -22.14
CA ALA A 362 -5.17 3.60 -23.44
C ALA A 362 -4.67 4.98 -23.92
N ALA A 363 -4.18 5.84 -23.04
CA ALA A 363 -3.66 7.17 -23.37
C ALA A 363 -2.31 7.06 -24.11
N LYS A 364 -2.38 6.88 -25.43
CA LYS A 364 -1.22 6.64 -26.31
C LYS A 364 -1.22 7.55 -27.54
N ASN A 365 -0.01 7.89 -27.99
CA ASN A 365 0.26 8.44 -29.31
C ASN A 365 1.51 7.78 -29.89
N ALA A 366 1.95 8.20 -31.06
CA ALA A 366 3.10 7.58 -31.76
C ALA A 366 4.45 7.69 -31.00
N LYS A 367 4.53 8.55 -29.98
CA LYS A 367 5.76 8.81 -29.21
C LYS A 367 5.71 8.23 -27.79
N THR A 368 4.59 7.67 -27.37
CA THR A 368 4.47 7.12 -26.00
C THR A 368 5.31 5.87 -25.83
N GLY A 369 6.03 5.78 -24.74
CA GLY A 369 6.77 4.60 -24.32
C GLY A 369 5.85 3.45 -23.86
N PRO A 370 6.42 2.37 -23.35
CA PRO A 370 5.67 1.21 -22.88
C PRO A 370 4.58 1.57 -21.86
N ARG A 371 3.40 0.99 -22.02
CA ARG A 371 2.27 1.11 -21.11
C ARG A 371 1.84 -0.28 -20.67
N ALA A 372 1.89 -0.53 -19.37
CA ALA A 372 1.48 -1.80 -18.77
C ALA A 372 0.47 -1.57 -17.64
N MET A 373 -0.42 -2.52 -17.42
CA MET A 373 -1.26 -2.55 -16.23
C MET A 373 -1.28 -3.94 -15.62
N GLU A 374 -1.48 -3.97 -14.30
CA GLU A 374 -1.71 -5.17 -13.51
C GLU A 374 -2.98 -4.99 -12.70
N ILE A 375 -3.96 -5.87 -12.88
CA ILE A 375 -5.24 -5.82 -12.17
C ILE A 375 -5.41 -7.10 -11.37
N TYR A 376 -5.63 -6.93 -10.05
CA TYR A 376 -5.77 -8.03 -9.11
C TYR A 376 -7.24 -8.23 -8.72
N ALA A 377 -7.82 -9.35 -9.11
CA ALA A 377 -9.25 -9.63 -9.05
C ALA A 377 -9.87 -9.42 -7.65
N ASN A 378 -9.22 -9.89 -6.61
CA ASN A 378 -9.73 -9.87 -5.24
C ASN A 378 -9.04 -8.82 -4.35
N ALA A 379 -8.30 -7.88 -4.93
CA ALA A 379 -7.70 -6.77 -4.22
C ALA A 379 -8.60 -5.54 -4.25
N GLY A 380 -8.62 -4.80 -3.15
CA GLY A 380 -9.28 -3.51 -3.02
C GLY A 380 -8.33 -2.34 -3.25
N HIS A 381 -8.64 -1.19 -2.65
CA HIS A 381 -7.82 0.03 -2.73
C HIS A 381 -6.48 -0.11 -2.00
N LEU A 382 -6.44 -0.87 -0.90
CA LEU A 382 -5.24 -1.04 -0.08
C LEU A 382 -4.41 -2.25 -0.54
N ILE A 383 -3.68 -2.11 -1.63
CA ILE A 383 -2.64 -3.04 -2.05
C ILE A 383 -1.32 -2.59 -1.39
N GLY A 384 -1.11 -2.90 -0.15
CA GLY A 384 0.03 -2.37 0.63
C GLY A 384 1.39 -3.02 0.32
N THR A 385 2.25 -3.06 1.31
CA THR A 385 3.55 -3.76 1.26
C THR A 385 3.37 -5.28 1.45
N PRO A 386 4.26 -6.12 0.87
CA PRO A 386 4.18 -7.57 1.05
C PRO A 386 4.30 -7.99 2.51
N ASN A 387 3.70 -9.14 2.85
CA ASN A 387 3.85 -9.86 4.12
C ASN A 387 3.43 -9.11 5.40
N GLU A 388 2.81 -7.95 5.29
CA GLU A 388 2.18 -7.32 6.44
C GLU A 388 0.89 -8.07 6.81
N PRO A 389 0.59 -8.24 8.10
CA PRO A 389 -0.69 -8.76 8.56
C PRO A 389 -1.85 -7.93 7.99
N ARG A 390 -2.88 -8.62 7.50
CA ARG A 390 -4.02 -7.99 6.84
C ARG A 390 -5.35 -8.48 7.40
N PRO A 391 -5.67 -8.09 8.65
CA PRO A 391 -6.90 -8.58 9.28
C PRO A 391 -8.15 -8.03 8.58
N PHE A 392 -8.10 -6.76 8.10
CA PHE A 392 -9.21 -6.05 7.48
C PHE A 392 -8.76 -5.14 6.33
N PRO A 393 -8.16 -5.66 5.25
CA PRO A 393 -7.69 -4.82 4.16
C PRO A 393 -8.82 -4.12 3.40
N TRP A 394 -10.07 -4.60 3.56
CA TRP A 394 -11.25 -4.04 2.92
C TRP A 394 -11.94 -2.95 3.73
N LEU A 395 -11.59 -2.76 5.01
CA LEU A 395 -12.19 -1.78 5.91
C LEU A 395 -11.13 -0.96 6.61
N MET A 396 -11.39 0.32 6.80
CA MET A 396 -10.62 1.18 7.69
C MET A 396 -11.60 1.99 8.55
N HIS A 397 -11.33 2.01 9.85
CA HIS A 397 -12.11 2.80 10.79
C HIS A 397 -11.62 4.25 10.81
N TRP A 398 -12.54 5.18 10.78
CA TRP A 398 -12.31 6.60 10.90
C TRP A 398 -13.03 7.13 12.15
N SER A 399 -12.34 7.93 12.95
CA SER A 399 -12.89 8.60 14.13
C SER A 399 -12.64 10.11 14.02
N GLY A 400 -13.44 10.91 14.75
CA GLY A 400 -13.24 12.36 14.82
C GLY A 400 -13.62 13.12 13.56
N GLY A 401 -14.66 12.67 12.82
CA GLY A 401 -15.20 13.40 11.67
C GLY A 401 -14.37 13.26 10.40
N TYR A 402 -13.42 12.33 10.34
CA TYR A 402 -12.61 12.10 9.15
C TYR A 402 -13.50 11.70 7.95
N MET A 403 -13.28 12.34 6.80
CA MET A 403 -14.07 12.17 5.57
C MET A 403 -15.59 12.40 5.75
N GLY A 404 -16.00 13.23 6.73
CA GLY A 404 -17.40 13.48 7.02
C GLY A 404 -18.14 12.32 7.68
N ILE A 405 -17.40 11.38 8.27
CA ILE A 405 -17.91 10.25 9.07
C ILE A 405 -17.55 10.51 10.52
N ASP A 406 -18.55 10.75 11.38
CA ASP A 406 -18.29 11.07 12.79
C ASP A 406 -17.65 9.90 13.54
N ASN A 407 -18.08 8.69 13.24
CA ASN A 407 -17.50 7.44 13.73
C ASN A 407 -17.98 6.29 12.83
N GLY A 408 -17.08 5.65 12.08
CA GLY A 408 -17.50 4.59 11.18
C GLY A 408 -16.38 3.99 10.33
N PHE A 409 -16.78 3.11 9.43
CA PHE A 409 -15.86 2.40 8.55
C PHE A 409 -15.96 2.91 7.11
N CYS A 410 -14.81 3.14 6.48
CA CYS A 410 -14.69 3.29 5.04
C CYS A 410 -14.29 1.93 4.44
N ALA A 411 -15.01 1.50 3.40
CA ALA A 411 -14.70 0.26 2.72
C ALA A 411 -13.66 0.51 1.62
N TYR A 412 -12.55 -0.21 1.71
CA TYR A 412 -11.51 -0.22 0.67
C TYR A 412 -11.67 -1.39 -0.29
N GLY A 413 -12.51 -2.37 0.05
CA GLY A 413 -12.81 -3.54 -0.78
C GLY A 413 -11.73 -4.62 -0.74
N GLY A 414 -11.98 -5.69 -1.52
CA GLY A 414 -11.09 -6.85 -1.61
C GLY A 414 -11.26 -7.86 -0.48
N THR A 415 -10.40 -8.88 -0.50
CA THR A 415 -10.29 -9.91 0.54
C THR A 415 -8.90 -9.88 1.16
N ARG A 416 -8.72 -10.49 2.33
CA ARG A 416 -7.40 -10.60 3.00
C ARG A 416 -6.38 -11.28 2.11
N GLU A 417 -6.73 -12.45 1.60
CA GLU A 417 -5.90 -13.23 0.68
C GLU A 417 -5.64 -12.48 -0.62
N GLY A 418 -6.69 -11.91 -1.24
CA GLY A 418 -6.55 -11.13 -2.47
C GLY A 418 -5.63 -9.93 -2.33
N ALA A 419 -5.72 -9.20 -1.20
CA ALA A 419 -4.81 -8.08 -0.91
C ALA A 419 -3.37 -8.56 -0.68
N ALA A 420 -3.17 -9.71 0.01
CA ALA A 420 -1.85 -10.27 0.25
C ALA A 420 -1.17 -10.75 -1.05
N LEU A 421 -1.89 -11.49 -1.88
CA LEU A 421 -1.43 -11.96 -3.18
C LEU A 421 -1.10 -10.77 -4.10
N ALA A 422 -1.99 -9.79 -4.15
CA ALA A 422 -1.78 -8.55 -4.92
C ALA A 422 -0.54 -7.78 -4.43
N ALA A 423 -0.35 -7.64 -3.13
CA ALA A 423 0.80 -6.94 -2.57
C ALA A 423 2.13 -7.57 -2.99
N ARG A 424 2.24 -8.91 -2.98
CA ARG A 424 3.44 -9.62 -3.42
C ARG A 424 3.66 -9.54 -4.92
N ALA A 425 2.63 -9.89 -5.69
CA ALA A 425 2.74 -9.91 -7.15
C ALA A 425 3.05 -8.50 -7.71
N SER A 426 2.37 -7.48 -7.19
CA SER A 426 2.61 -6.10 -7.60
C SER A 426 3.98 -5.56 -7.15
N TRP A 427 4.47 -5.99 -5.98
CA TRP A 427 5.83 -5.66 -5.53
C TRP A 427 6.89 -6.20 -6.49
N THR A 428 6.79 -7.48 -6.84
CA THR A 428 7.68 -8.11 -7.82
C THR A 428 7.59 -7.40 -9.17
N ARG A 429 6.37 -7.11 -9.62
CA ARG A 429 6.13 -6.48 -10.92
C ARG A 429 6.66 -5.05 -10.99
N GLN A 430 6.41 -4.22 -9.96
CA GLN A 430 6.95 -2.84 -9.92
C GLN A 430 8.47 -2.83 -9.84
N SER A 431 9.06 -3.73 -9.03
CA SER A 431 10.53 -3.80 -8.89
C SER A 431 11.19 -4.18 -10.21
N ALA A 432 10.66 -5.21 -10.90
CA ALA A 432 11.13 -5.61 -12.23
C ALA A 432 10.93 -4.47 -13.27
N PHE A 433 9.80 -3.76 -13.23
CA PHE A 433 9.54 -2.63 -14.11
C PHE A 433 10.54 -1.49 -13.88
N LEU A 434 10.76 -1.09 -12.62
CA LEU A 434 11.72 -0.04 -12.30
C LEU A 434 13.15 -0.43 -12.69
N LEU A 435 13.58 -1.66 -12.38
CA LEU A 435 14.89 -2.16 -12.79
C LEU A 435 15.05 -2.12 -14.31
N SER A 436 14.09 -2.62 -15.08
CA SER A 436 14.19 -2.69 -16.55
C SER A 436 14.21 -1.33 -17.25
N HIS A 437 13.75 -0.27 -16.60
CA HIS A 437 13.64 1.06 -17.21
C HIS A 437 14.58 2.09 -16.59
N LEU A 438 15.20 1.78 -15.43
CA LEU A 438 16.07 2.72 -14.73
C LEU A 438 17.52 2.20 -14.58
N THR A 439 17.78 0.92 -14.85
CA THR A 439 19.13 0.34 -14.81
C THR A 439 19.43 -0.40 -16.10
#